data_67db07ba8d2cebd4ae9e1fafc4fc7fa6
#
_entry.id   67db07ba8d2cebd4ae9e1fafc4fc7fa6
#
_cell.length_a   1.000
_cell.length_b   1.000
_cell.length_c   1.000
_cell.angle_alpha   90.00
_cell.angle_beta   90.00
_cell.angle_gamma   90.00
#
_symmetry.space_group_name_H-M   'P 1'
#
loop_
_entity.id
_entity.type
_entity.pdbx_description
1 polymer ?
#
loop_
_entity_poly.entity_id
_entity_poly.type
_entity_poly.pdbx_seq_one_letter_code
_entity_poly.pdbx_strand_id
1 'polypeptide(L)'
;MFRIWIYLNLSNFVKFFFLKKNYKIIISYIKNTLGKQSKKKYVLLTSQCRIGFLYILKYLKKKNPKKNEIIFSAYNLPEMINVAKNLNYKIRFCDINYKTGFVNLNQIQKLISNKTNIIVLTNMFNTYQDSLKLKKIAKKFKINLIEDNAIYFDNFSKNRKKNYSGSVGDFSIYSFNIMKNVSSLYGGAVTTNDYNFYKFYDEESKNLSDFNFLTLFRQILIFMILKIMSINILYKFIFFKIIKKAHKQQNDFILKIIYPSLRFIKKKFPNYYFTKISKMSLFFTYLQLKNKDLRKNNFNLRKQKNIHYFKNLVNLRKNKILNLIKIKNFNYQNFLDFPILVHNKYKFNYFLLNRGIEIRFKQYYNCAKMFSNREKCKNADLYEKKLVCLPNHPKISINYANYILKNIENYIFRYNSM
;
A
#
# COMPACT_ATOMS: atom_id res chain seq x y z
N MET A 1 8.97 17.81 -11.04
CA MET A 1 9.23 17.36 -9.66
C MET A 1 9.05 15.85 -9.59
N PHE A 2 9.92 15.13 -8.86
CA PHE A 2 9.84 13.68 -8.73
C PHE A 2 8.55 13.25 -8.01
N ARG A 3 7.85 12.25 -8.53
CA ARG A 3 6.54 11.81 -8.01
C ARG A 3 6.61 11.06 -6.68
N ILE A 4 7.79 10.55 -6.30
CA ILE A 4 8.00 9.76 -5.08
C ILE A 4 8.63 10.66 -4.02
N TRP A 5 8.16 10.51 -2.78
CA TRP A 5 8.79 11.08 -1.60
C TRP A 5 9.09 10.00 -0.59
N ILE A 6 10.32 10.00 -0.06
CA ILE A 6 10.75 9.07 0.98
C ILE A 6 10.81 9.82 2.30
N TYR A 7 10.04 9.35 3.26
CA TYR A 7 9.92 9.95 4.59
C TYR A 7 11.14 9.67 5.48
N LEU A 8 11.96 8.67 5.15
CA LEU A 8 13.24 8.42 5.79
C LEU A 8 14.26 9.48 5.35
N ASN A 9 15.05 10.04 6.28
CA ASN A 9 16.04 11.07 6.02
C ASN A 9 17.47 10.53 6.22
N LEU A 10 18.47 11.15 5.57
CA LEU A 10 19.88 10.83 5.76
C LEU A 10 20.31 10.98 7.23
N SER A 11 19.80 12.00 7.93
CA SER A 11 20.06 12.18 9.36
C SER A 11 19.65 10.97 10.23
N ASN A 12 18.71 10.12 9.76
CA ASN A 12 18.36 8.90 10.47
C ASN A 12 19.51 7.87 10.45
N PHE A 13 20.30 7.83 9.37
CA PHE A 13 21.49 6.99 9.28
C PHE A 13 22.58 7.48 10.24
N VAL A 14 22.86 8.80 10.25
CA VAL A 14 23.78 9.41 11.21
C VAL A 14 23.37 9.03 12.63
N LYS A 15 22.11 9.24 12.99
CA LYS A 15 21.56 8.85 14.30
C LYS A 15 21.70 7.35 14.58
N PHE A 16 21.60 6.51 13.56
CA PHE A 16 21.80 5.06 13.73
C PHE A 16 23.22 4.71 14.11
N PHE A 17 24.24 5.36 13.57
CA PHE A 17 25.63 5.05 13.88
C PHE A 17 26.09 5.67 15.22
N PHE A 18 25.66 6.87 15.52
CA PHE A 18 26.20 7.64 16.65
C PHE A 18 25.37 7.59 17.94
N LEU A 19 24.08 7.30 17.89
CA LEU A 19 23.26 7.25 19.10
C LEU A 19 23.33 5.87 19.78
N LYS A 20 23.48 5.87 21.10
CA LYS A 20 23.32 4.68 21.93
C LYS A 20 21.87 4.15 21.84
N LYS A 21 21.69 2.86 21.65
CA LYS A 21 20.38 2.24 21.39
C LYS A 21 20.06 1.15 22.41
N ASN A 22 18.92 1.26 23.03
CA ASN A 22 18.30 0.18 23.78
C ASN A 22 17.17 -0.45 22.96
N TYR A 23 17.42 -1.60 22.36
CA TYR A 23 16.44 -2.25 21.48
C TYR A 23 15.22 -2.78 22.23
N LYS A 24 15.31 -3.09 23.53
CA LYS A 24 14.13 -3.47 24.34
C LYS A 24 13.15 -2.28 24.40
N ILE A 25 13.65 -1.06 24.67
CA ILE A 25 12.85 0.16 24.70
C ILE A 25 12.28 0.48 23.31
N ILE A 26 13.10 0.39 22.26
CA ILE A 26 12.69 0.64 20.88
C ILE A 26 11.52 -0.28 20.48
N ILE A 27 11.67 -1.58 20.70
CA ILE A 27 10.67 -2.59 20.38
C ILE A 27 9.39 -2.37 21.18
N SER A 28 9.52 -2.12 22.48
CA SER A 28 8.37 -1.82 23.37
C SER A 28 7.61 -0.58 22.90
N TYR A 29 8.31 0.49 22.57
CA TYR A 29 7.67 1.72 22.06
C TYR A 29 6.90 1.49 20.75
N ILE A 30 7.50 0.76 19.78
CA ILE A 30 6.85 0.43 18.52
C ILE A 30 5.60 -0.42 18.77
N LYS A 31 5.72 -1.48 19.58
CA LYS A 31 4.60 -2.37 19.92
C LYS A 31 3.47 -1.60 20.61
N ASN A 32 3.78 -0.79 21.61
CA ASN A 32 2.79 0.02 22.32
C ASN A 32 2.07 1.02 21.40
N THR A 33 2.82 1.68 20.51
CA THR A 33 2.24 2.64 19.55
C THR A 33 1.27 1.96 18.58
N LEU A 34 1.67 0.83 18.02
CA LEU A 34 0.83 0.06 17.09
C LEU A 34 -0.36 -0.59 17.78
N GLY A 35 -0.18 -1.13 18.98
CA GLY A 35 -1.25 -1.73 19.79
C GLY A 35 -2.32 -0.69 20.15
N LYS A 36 -1.92 0.49 20.63
CA LYS A 36 -2.85 1.61 20.89
C LYS A 36 -3.59 2.06 19.64
N GLN A 37 -2.90 2.12 18.51
CA GLN A 37 -3.49 2.56 17.25
C GLN A 37 -4.48 1.53 16.67
N SER A 38 -4.16 0.26 16.72
CA SER A 38 -5.03 -0.82 16.24
C SER A 38 -6.05 -1.32 17.27
N LYS A 39 -5.96 -0.85 18.52
CA LYS A 39 -6.75 -1.37 19.66
C LYS A 39 -6.58 -2.90 19.83
N LYS A 40 -5.37 -3.40 19.61
CA LYS A 40 -5.02 -4.82 19.72
C LYS A 40 -3.97 -5.04 20.81
N LYS A 41 -4.11 -6.15 21.53
CA LYS A 41 -3.25 -6.51 22.66
C LYS A 41 -1.87 -6.98 22.21
N TYR A 42 -1.80 -7.76 21.15
CA TYR A 42 -0.56 -8.38 20.69
C TYR A 42 -0.07 -7.74 19.41
N VAL A 43 1.22 -7.39 19.40
CA VAL A 43 1.90 -6.78 18.26
C VAL A 43 3.19 -7.55 17.98
N LEU A 44 3.34 -7.99 16.75
CA LEU A 44 4.45 -8.75 16.23
C LEU A 44 5.17 -7.92 15.18
N LEU A 45 6.49 -7.83 15.27
CA LEU A 45 7.31 -7.10 14.29
C LEU A 45 7.94 -8.11 13.33
N THR A 46 7.86 -7.83 12.05
CA THR A 46 8.32 -8.71 10.99
C THR A 46 9.29 -7.99 10.05
N SER A 47 10.15 -8.72 9.38
CA SER A 47 11.07 -8.14 8.39
C SER A 47 10.33 -7.44 7.24
N GLN A 48 9.14 -7.92 6.89
CA GLN A 48 8.26 -7.36 5.86
C GLN A 48 6.79 -7.67 6.19
N CYS A 49 5.86 -6.84 5.71
CA CYS A 49 4.42 -7.04 5.87
C CYS A 49 3.96 -8.44 5.38
N ARG A 50 4.48 -8.89 4.23
CA ARG A 50 4.14 -10.19 3.64
C ARG A 50 4.57 -11.37 4.50
N ILE A 51 5.60 -11.21 5.34
CA ILE A 51 6.04 -12.23 6.30
C ILE A 51 5.02 -12.38 7.42
N GLY A 52 4.54 -11.25 7.95
CA GLY A 52 3.44 -11.28 8.91
C GLY A 52 2.21 -11.98 8.34
N PHE A 53 1.87 -11.67 7.09
CA PHE A 53 0.77 -12.33 6.39
C PHE A 53 1.00 -13.83 6.20
N LEU A 54 2.20 -14.24 5.81
CA LEU A 54 2.59 -15.65 5.70
C LEU A 54 2.33 -16.44 6.99
N TYR A 55 2.78 -15.89 8.14
CA TYR A 55 2.60 -16.56 9.42
C TYR A 55 1.13 -16.62 9.89
N ILE A 56 0.34 -15.57 9.61
CA ILE A 56 -1.11 -15.62 9.82
C ILE A 56 -1.72 -16.78 9.03
N LEU A 57 -1.38 -16.91 7.75
CA LEU A 57 -1.92 -17.97 6.90
C LEU A 57 -1.48 -19.36 7.35
N LYS A 58 -0.21 -19.55 7.74
CA LYS A 58 0.30 -20.81 8.30
C LYS A 58 -0.49 -21.21 9.55
N TYR A 59 -0.64 -20.28 10.50
CA TYR A 59 -1.39 -20.50 11.73
C TYR A 59 -2.85 -20.88 11.46
N LEU A 60 -3.55 -20.10 10.63
CA LEU A 60 -4.97 -20.35 10.34
C LEU A 60 -5.19 -21.65 9.56
N LYS A 61 -4.22 -22.08 8.75
CA LYS A 61 -4.26 -23.37 8.08
C LYS A 61 -4.09 -24.53 9.08
N LYS A 62 -3.15 -24.40 10.05
CA LYS A 62 -2.97 -25.36 11.13
C LYS A 62 -4.20 -25.45 12.03
N LYS A 63 -4.80 -24.30 12.37
CA LYS A 63 -5.99 -24.21 13.24
C LYS A 63 -7.25 -24.80 12.59
N ASN A 64 -7.40 -24.63 11.26
CA ASN A 64 -8.57 -25.04 10.51
C ASN A 64 -8.19 -25.78 9.22
N PRO A 65 -7.64 -27.02 9.27
CA PRO A 65 -7.08 -27.70 8.10
C PRO A 65 -8.12 -28.02 7.03
N LYS A 66 -9.40 -28.20 7.40
CA LYS A 66 -10.52 -28.46 6.48
C LYS A 66 -10.97 -27.21 5.72
N LYS A 67 -10.64 -26.01 6.20
CA LYS A 67 -10.98 -24.74 5.56
C LYS A 67 -9.77 -24.18 4.80
N ASN A 68 -9.75 -24.35 3.49
CA ASN A 68 -8.62 -24.03 2.64
C ASN A 68 -8.90 -22.91 1.62
N GLU A 69 -10.04 -22.22 1.70
CA GLU A 69 -10.36 -21.12 0.79
C GLU A 69 -10.07 -19.76 1.42
N ILE A 70 -9.59 -18.82 0.59
CA ILE A 70 -9.32 -17.43 0.95
C ILE A 70 -9.90 -16.50 -0.11
N ILE A 71 -10.61 -15.45 0.34
CA ILE A 71 -11.21 -14.44 -0.53
C ILE A 71 -10.38 -13.17 -0.52
N PHE A 72 -9.98 -12.70 -1.71
CA PHE A 72 -9.29 -11.44 -1.93
C PHE A 72 -10.10 -10.48 -2.78
N SER A 73 -9.82 -9.18 -2.66
CA SER A 73 -10.16 -8.22 -3.70
C SER A 73 -9.42 -8.58 -5.00
N ALA A 74 -10.12 -8.56 -6.13
CA ALA A 74 -9.53 -8.89 -7.43
C ALA A 74 -8.47 -7.86 -7.86
N TYR A 75 -8.65 -6.59 -7.56
CA TYR A 75 -7.66 -5.55 -7.79
C TYR A 75 -6.70 -5.51 -6.59
N ASN A 76 -5.53 -6.09 -6.72
CA ASN A 76 -4.63 -6.30 -5.59
C ASN A 76 -3.15 -6.39 -5.99
N LEU A 77 -2.30 -6.58 -4.98
CA LEU A 77 -0.87 -6.86 -5.14
C LEU A 77 -0.67 -8.35 -5.37
N PRO A 78 -0.15 -8.80 -6.54
CA PRO A 78 0.04 -10.22 -6.85
C PRO A 78 0.86 -10.98 -5.80
N GLU A 79 1.78 -10.31 -5.13
CA GLU A 79 2.64 -10.94 -4.15
C GLU A 79 1.89 -11.45 -2.90
N MET A 80 0.80 -10.78 -2.51
CA MET A 80 -0.06 -11.26 -1.41
C MET A 80 -0.80 -12.53 -1.82
N ILE A 81 -1.24 -12.59 -3.08
CA ILE A 81 -1.89 -13.77 -3.64
C ILE A 81 -0.90 -14.95 -3.74
N ASN A 82 0.35 -14.67 -4.15
CA ASN A 82 1.41 -15.67 -4.19
C ASN A 82 1.66 -16.33 -2.82
N VAL A 83 1.65 -15.54 -1.74
CA VAL A 83 1.81 -16.08 -0.38
C VAL A 83 0.72 -17.11 -0.07
N ALA A 84 -0.53 -16.80 -0.38
CA ALA A 84 -1.64 -17.72 -0.13
C ALA A 84 -1.57 -18.96 -1.05
N LYS A 85 -1.23 -18.77 -2.32
CA LYS A 85 -1.10 -19.86 -3.30
C LYS A 85 0.00 -20.85 -2.93
N ASN A 86 1.15 -20.35 -2.50
CA ASN A 86 2.28 -21.18 -2.09
C ASN A 86 2.01 -21.99 -0.81
N LEU A 87 1.02 -21.58 -0.02
CA LEU A 87 0.50 -22.33 1.11
C LEU A 87 -0.68 -23.23 0.72
N ASN A 88 -0.92 -23.45 -0.58
CA ASN A 88 -1.99 -24.28 -1.10
C ASN A 88 -3.40 -23.86 -0.64
N TYR A 89 -3.63 -22.55 -0.49
CA TYR A 89 -4.99 -22.03 -0.38
C TYR A 89 -5.66 -21.96 -1.76
N LYS A 90 -6.92 -22.34 -1.82
CA LYS A 90 -7.78 -22.07 -2.97
C LYS A 90 -8.20 -20.61 -2.94
N ILE A 91 -7.82 -19.87 -3.97
CA ILE A 91 -8.07 -18.43 -4.04
C ILE A 91 -9.44 -18.16 -4.70
N ARG A 92 -10.22 -17.29 -4.07
CA ARG A 92 -11.45 -16.73 -4.62
C ARG A 92 -11.30 -15.22 -4.74
N PHE A 93 -11.80 -14.63 -5.83
CA PHE A 93 -11.70 -13.21 -6.08
C PHE A 93 -13.06 -12.52 -6.04
N CYS A 94 -13.13 -11.45 -5.25
CA CYS A 94 -14.26 -10.54 -5.22
C CYS A 94 -13.94 -9.30 -6.06
N ASP A 95 -14.83 -8.96 -7.00
CA ASP A 95 -14.67 -7.73 -7.77
C ASP A 95 -14.86 -6.50 -6.89
N ILE A 96 -14.38 -5.37 -7.37
CA ILE A 96 -14.50 -4.07 -6.71
C ILE A 96 -15.72 -3.31 -7.26
N ASN A 97 -16.24 -2.39 -6.47
CA ASN A 97 -17.21 -1.43 -6.94
C ASN A 97 -16.50 -0.35 -7.77
N TYR A 98 -16.94 -0.14 -9.00
CA TYR A 98 -16.30 0.80 -9.94
C TYR A 98 -16.27 2.25 -9.41
N LYS A 99 -17.31 2.69 -8.68
CA LYS A 99 -17.36 4.08 -8.18
C LYS A 99 -16.43 4.32 -6.99
N THR A 100 -16.23 3.32 -6.15
CA THR A 100 -15.51 3.49 -4.86
C THR A 100 -14.16 2.78 -4.81
N GLY A 101 -13.91 1.80 -5.68
CA GLY A 101 -12.76 0.91 -5.58
C GLY A 101 -12.79 -0.07 -4.40
N PHE A 102 -13.88 -0.11 -3.64
CA PHE A 102 -14.05 -1.02 -2.49
C PHE A 102 -14.54 -2.39 -2.94
N VAL A 103 -14.26 -3.40 -2.13
CA VAL A 103 -14.81 -4.73 -2.37
C VAL A 103 -16.34 -4.71 -2.38
N ASN A 104 -16.94 -5.52 -3.25
CA ASN A 104 -18.39 -5.65 -3.32
C ASN A 104 -18.88 -6.63 -2.25
N LEU A 105 -19.48 -6.10 -1.16
CA LEU A 105 -19.91 -6.91 -0.03
C LEU A 105 -20.95 -7.97 -0.39
N ASN A 106 -21.86 -7.68 -1.32
CA ASN A 106 -22.86 -8.65 -1.77
C ASN A 106 -22.20 -9.82 -2.52
N GLN A 107 -21.16 -9.52 -3.31
CA GLN A 107 -20.41 -10.56 -4.00
C GLN A 107 -19.57 -11.39 -3.01
N ILE A 108 -18.99 -10.77 -1.98
CA ILE A 108 -18.29 -11.53 -0.93
C ILE A 108 -19.19 -12.58 -0.31
N GLN A 109 -20.44 -12.23 0.05
CA GLN A 109 -21.39 -13.17 0.64
C GLN A 109 -21.67 -14.36 -0.28
N LYS A 110 -21.82 -14.14 -1.58
CA LYS A 110 -22.02 -15.20 -2.59
C LYS A 110 -20.79 -16.08 -2.80
N LEU A 111 -19.58 -15.58 -2.50
CA LEU A 111 -18.35 -16.34 -2.62
C LEU A 111 -18.05 -17.21 -1.41
N ILE A 112 -18.70 -16.97 -0.28
CA ILE A 112 -18.47 -17.72 0.95
C ILE A 112 -18.99 -19.16 0.79
N SER A 113 -18.18 -20.13 1.13
CA SER A 113 -18.49 -21.55 1.22
C SER A 113 -18.15 -22.10 2.60
N ASN A 114 -18.51 -23.35 2.89
CA ASN A 114 -18.10 -24.07 4.11
C ASN A 114 -16.57 -24.25 4.22
N LYS A 115 -15.85 -24.17 3.10
CA LYS A 115 -14.37 -24.25 3.01
C LYS A 115 -13.69 -22.87 3.17
N THR A 116 -14.42 -21.78 3.23
CA THR A 116 -13.85 -20.43 3.37
C THR A 116 -13.30 -20.22 4.77
N ASN A 117 -11.99 -19.96 4.89
CA ASN A 117 -11.29 -19.71 6.15
C ASN A 117 -11.06 -18.22 6.39
N ILE A 118 -10.77 -17.47 5.32
CA ILE A 118 -10.20 -16.12 5.44
C ILE A 118 -10.82 -15.18 4.40
N ILE A 119 -11.10 -13.95 4.83
CA ILE A 119 -11.36 -12.81 3.95
C ILE A 119 -10.24 -11.79 4.19
N VAL A 120 -9.58 -11.34 3.12
CA VAL A 120 -8.58 -10.27 3.16
C VAL A 120 -9.19 -8.97 2.68
N LEU A 121 -9.32 -8.01 3.57
CA LEU A 121 -9.77 -6.65 3.28
C LEU A 121 -8.56 -5.76 3.06
N THR A 122 -8.24 -5.44 1.82
CA THR A 122 -7.17 -4.51 1.48
C THR A 122 -7.71 -3.08 1.45
N ASN A 123 -7.23 -2.21 2.35
CA ASN A 123 -7.57 -0.79 2.38
C ASN A 123 -6.78 -0.05 1.30
N MET A 124 -7.35 0.01 0.09
CA MET A 124 -6.74 0.66 -1.07
C MET A 124 -7.11 2.14 -1.18
N PHE A 125 -6.38 2.85 -2.02
CA PHE A 125 -6.61 4.26 -2.37
C PHE A 125 -6.65 5.17 -1.15
N ASN A 126 -5.94 4.78 -0.08
CA ASN A 126 -5.86 5.53 1.17
C ASN A 126 -7.22 5.72 1.87
N THR A 127 -8.21 4.95 1.47
CA THR A 127 -9.57 5.05 2.00
C THR A 127 -9.88 3.84 2.85
N TYR A 128 -10.39 4.12 4.05
CA TYR A 128 -10.90 3.10 4.93
C TYR A 128 -12.22 2.56 4.37
N GLN A 129 -12.28 1.28 4.16
CA GLN A 129 -13.51 0.59 3.79
C GLN A 129 -14.36 0.31 5.04
N ASP A 130 -15.66 0.07 4.84
CA ASP A 130 -16.56 -0.26 5.95
C ASP A 130 -16.29 -1.69 6.47
N SER A 131 -15.20 -1.81 7.22
CA SER A 131 -14.73 -3.09 7.77
C SER A 131 -15.69 -3.68 8.78
N LEU A 132 -16.53 -2.84 9.44
CA LEU A 132 -17.53 -3.33 10.41
C LEU A 132 -18.58 -4.20 9.74
N LYS A 133 -19.10 -3.79 8.58
CA LYS A 133 -20.06 -4.62 7.84
C LYS A 133 -19.44 -5.94 7.43
N LEU A 134 -18.21 -5.90 6.94
CA LEU A 134 -17.49 -7.12 6.57
C LEU A 134 -17.19 -8.00 7.79
N LYS A 135 -16.87 -7.40 8.95
CA LYS A 135 -16.68 -8.15 10.20
C LYS A 135 -17.96 -8.85 10.67
N LYS A 136 -19.13 -8.19 10.52
CA LYS A 136 -20.42 -8.83 10.81
C LYS A 136 -20.66 -10.06 9.92
N ILE A 137 -20.36 -9.94 8.61
CA ILE A 137 -20.45 -11.07 7.67
C ILE A 137 -19.47 -12.18 8.09
N ALA A 138 -18.20 -11.85 8.30
CA ALA A 138 -17.17 -12.81 8.69
C ALA A 138 -17.53 -13.55 9.99
N LYS A 139 -18.07 -12.83 11.00
CA LYS A 139 -18.52 -13.43 12.27
C LYS A 139 -19.68 -14.41 12.06
N LYS A 140 -20.69 -14.04 11.23
CA LYS A 140 -21.85 -14.90 10.92
C LYS A 140 -21.41 -16.26 10.35
N PHE A 141 -20.38 -16.28 9.50
CA PHE A 141 -19.88 -17.49 8.84
C PHE A 141 -18.66 -18.11 9.53
N LYS A 142 -18.28 -17.64 10.71
CA LYS A 142 -17.09 -18.09 11.45
C LYS A 142 -15.81 -18.09 10.60
N ILE A 143 -15.58 -16.96 9.89
CA ILE A 143 -14.45 -16.71 8.99
C ILE A 143 -13.54 -15.67 9.61
N ASN A 144 -12.22 -15.80 9.43
CA ASN A 144 -11.23 -14.84 9.91
C ASN A 144 -11.16 -13.64 8.94
N LEU A 145 -11.17 -12.43 9.50
CA LEU A 145 -10.98 -11.19 8.73
C LEU A 145 -9.56 -10.65 8.95
N ILE A 146 -8.80 -10.53 7.87
CA ILE A 146 -7.49 -9.88 7.86
C ILE A 146 -7.63 -8.50 7.23
N GLU A 147 -7.23 -7.43 7.93
CA GLU A 147 -7.13 -6.09 7.38
C GLU A 147 -5.72 -5.83 6.87
N ASP A 148 -5.57 -5.67 5.56
CA ASP A 148 -4.32 -5.23 4.93
C ASP A 148 -4.26 -3.70 4.92
N ASN A 149 -3.44 -3.16 5.81
CA ASN A 149 -3.21 -1.73 6.00
C ASN A 149 -1.84 -1.29 5.47
N ALA A 150 -1.24 -2.04 4.54
CA ALA A 150 0.08 -1.74 4.01
C ALA A 150 0.22 -0.34 3.39
N ILE A 151 -0.88 0.26 2.94
CA ILE A 151 -0.92 1.65 2.44
C ILE A 151 -1.82 2.56 3.25
N TYR A 152 -2.52 2.03 4.25
CA TYR A 152 -3.41 2.79 5.12
C TYR A 152 -2.89 2.82 6.55
N PHE A 153 -1.87 3.61 6.78
CA PHE A 153 -1.30 3.87 8.09
C PHE A 153 -1.25 5.38 8.36
N ASP A 154 -1.30 5.77 9.64
CA ASP A 154 -1.10 7.17 10.04
C ASP A 154 -2.22 8.13 9.60
N ASN A 155 -3.45 7.80 9.94
CA ASN A 155 -4.55 8.75 9.82
C ASN A 155 -4.63 9.64 11.07
N PHE A 156 -4.41 10.96 10.92
CA PHE A 156 -4.50 11.96 11.97
C PHE A 156 -5.82 12.74 11.98
N SER A 157 -6.87 12.21 11.38
CA SER A 157 -8.19 12.85 11.39
C SER A 157 -8.77 13.05 12.79
N LYS A 158 -9.48 14.17 13.03
CA LYS A 158 -10.08 14.53 14.32
C LYS A 158 -11.15 13.53 14.81
N ASN A 159 -11.85 12.86 13.92
CA ASN A 159 -12.92 11.91 14.27
C ASN A 159 -12.42 10.48 14.52
N ARG A 160 -11.37 10.36 15.33
CA ARG A 160 -10.72 9.09 15.69
C ARG A 160 -11.56 8.11 16.51
N LYS A 161 -12.72 8.51 17.01
CA LYS A 161 -13.42 7.76 18.09
C LYS A 161 -14.02 6.43 17.63
N LYS A 162 -14.34 6.25 16.36
CA LYS A 162 -15.16 5.08 15.99
C LYS A 162 -14.44 3.89 15.38
N ASN A 163 -13.50 4.00 14.45
CA ASN A 163 -12.82 2.82 13.90
C ASN A 163 -11.54 3.20 13.16
N TYR A 164 -10.40 2.78 13.69
CA TYR A 164 -9.14 2.83 12.97
C TYR A 164 -9.03 1.67 12.01
N SER A 165 -8.39 1.90 10.88
CA SER A 165 -7.88 0.82 10.07
C SER A 165 -7.01 -0.09 10.94
N GLY A 166 -7.31 -1.37 10.89
CA GLY A 166 -6.64 -2.37 11.71
C GLY A 166 -7.26 -2.67 13.06
N SER A 167 -8.36 -1.98 13.44
CA SER A 167 -9.01 -2.21 14.74
C SER A 167 -10.15 -3.23 14.70
N VAL A 168 -10.62 -3.61 13.52
CA VAL A 168 -11.84 -4.41 13.33
C VAL A 168 -11.55 -5.87 12.98
N GLY A 169 -10.59 -6.13 12.10
CA GLY A 169 -10.21 -7.48 11.69
C GLY A 169 -9.68 -8.33 12.85
N ASP A 170 -9.65 -9.63 12.71
CA ASP A 170 -9.03 -10.54 13.67
C ASP A 170 -7.51 -10.34 13.69
N PHE A 171 -6.97 -10.08 12.51
CA PHE A 171 -5.56 -9.72 12.27
C PHE A 171 -5.49 -8.46 11.43
N SER A 172 -4.44 -7.68 11.66
CA SER A 172 -4.14 -6.51 10.82
C SER A 172 -2.67 -6.47 10.50
N ILE A 173 -2.33 -6.21 9.25
CA ILE A 173 -0.96 -6.16 8.76
C ILE A 173 -0.58 -4.75 8.31
N TYR A 174 0.67 -4.37 8.61
CA TYR A 174 1.23 -3.05 8.29
C TYR A 174 2.56 -3.18 7.58
N SER A 175 2.87 -2.21 6.73
CA SER A 175 4.14 -2.15 6.00
C SER A 175 4.89 -0.87 6.31
N PHE A 176 6.18 -0.99 6.63
CA PHE A 176 7.10 0.10 6.85
C PHE A 176 8.21 0.15 5.79
N ASN A 177 7.91 -0.37 4.59
CA ASN A 177 8.84 -0.33 3.47
C ASN A 177 9.16 1.13 3.08
N ILE A 178 10.25 1.32 2.32
CA ILE A 178 10.85 2.60 1.95
C ILE A 178 9.88 3.67 1.42
N MET A 179 8.79 3.28 0.76
CA MET A 179 7.79 4.21 0.17
C MET A 179 6.54 4.42 1.03
N LYS A 180 6.57 4.03 2.31
CA LYS A 180 5.40 4.15 3.20
C LYS A 180 5.47 5.43 4.04
N ASN A 181 4.33 5.83 4.62
CA ASN A 181 4.23 7.03 5.49
C ASN A 181 5.16 6.96 6.70
N VAL A 182 5.27 5.78 7.29
CA VAL A 182 6.33 5.41 8.20
C VAL A 182 7.27 4.54 7.39
N SER A 183 8.40 5.11 7.04
CA SER A 183 9.35 4.54 6.08
C SER A 183 10.58 4.06 6.82
N SER A 184 10.86 2.79 6.75
CA SER A 184 12.16 2.20 7.05
C SER A 184 12.71 1.52 5.80
N LEU A 185 13.86 0.89 5.85
CA LEU A 185 14.40 0.17 4.69
C LEU A 185 13.52 -1.05 4.37
N TYR A 186 13.26 -1.83 5.42
CA TYR A 186 12.31 -2.92 5.45
C TYR A 186 11.55 -2.88 6.77
N GLY A 187 10.41 -3.53 6.85
CA GLY A 187 9.67 -3.66 8.08
C GLY A 187 8.20 -3.92 7.84
N GLY A 188 7.60 -4.60 8.79
CA GLY A 188 6.18 -4.85 8.87
C GLY A 188 5.76 -5.14 10.30
N ALA A 189 4.46 -5.17 10.50
CA ALA A 189 3.89 -5.59 11.78
C ALA A 189 2.57 -6.33 11.57
N VAL A 190 2.25 -7.18 12.52
CA VAL A 190 0.93 -7.80 12.69
C VAL A 190 0.38 -7.35 14.03
N THR A 191 -0.90 -7.00 14.07
CA THR A 191 -1.63 -6.76 15.32
C THR A 191 -2.85 -7.65 15.43
N THR A 192 -3.09 -8.22 16.62
CA THR A 192 -4.17 -9.15 16.88
C THR A 192 -4.53 -9.22 18.37
N ASN A 193 -5.68 -9.79 18.68
CA ASN A 193 -6.04 -10.21 20.05
C ASN A 193 -5.93 -11.73 20.25
N ASP A 194 -5.55 -12.50 19.21
CA ASP A 194 -5.37 -13.95 19.30
C ASP A 194 -4.02 -14.28 19.96
N TYR A 195 -4.09 -14.71 21.23
CA TYR A 195 -2.92 -15.10 22.01
C TYR A 195 -2.22 -16.36 21.47
N ASN A 196 -3.01 -17.29 20.93
CA ASN A 196 -2.45 -18.52 20.38
C ASN A 196 -1.63 -18.24 19.12
N PHE A 197 -2.06 -17.28 18.31
CA PHE A 197 -1.23 -16.81 17.19
C PHE A 197 0.04 -16.12 17.68
N TYR A 198 -0.05 -15.31 18.75
CA TYR A 198 1.13 -14.68 19.33
C TYR A 198 2.18 -15.70 19.76
N LYS A 199 1.77 -16.76 20.51
CA LYS A 199 2.65 -17.86 20.89
C LYS A 199 3.22 -18.61 19.68
N PHE A 200 2.36 -18.98 18.74
CA PHE A 200 2.77 -19.64 17.50
C PHE A 200 3.87 -18.85 16.76
N TYR A 201 3.69 -17.53 16.61
CA TYR A 201 4.69 -16.72 15.95
C TYR A 201 5.98 -16.58 16.77
N ASP A 202 5.88 -16.49 18.08
CA ASP A 202 7.04 -16.41 18.96
C ASP A 202 7.92 -17.66 18.82
N GLU A 203 7.32 -18.83 18.79
CA GLU A 203 8.01 -20.11 18.54
C GLU A 203 8.63 -20.15 17.12
N GLU A 204 7.86 -19.90 16.09
CA GLU A 204 8.35 -19.89 14.70
C GLU A 204 9.46 -18.86 14.47
N SER A 205 9.40 -17.73 15.15
CA SER A 205 10.38 -16.64 14.99
C SER A 205 11.76 -16.97 15.57
N LYS A 206 11.87 -17.94 16.48
CA LYS A 206 13.17 -18.42 17.01
C LYS A 206 14.04 -18.99 15.89
N ASN A 207 13.42 -19.64 14.91
CA ASN A 207 14.09 -20.27 13.77
C ASN A 207 14.40 -19.32 12.61
N LEU A 208 14.04 -18.02 12.74
CA LEU A 208 14.35 -17.03 11.71
C LEU A 208 15.83 -16.64 11.79
N SER A 209 16.49 -16.67 10.63
CA SER A 209 17.84 -16.15 10.49
C SER A 209 17.89 -14.62 10.69
N ASP A 210 19.06 -14.11 10.97
CA ASP A 210 19.25 -12.67 10.99
C ASP A 210 19.06 -12.07 9.58
N PHE A 211 18.74 -10.78 9.55
CA PHE A 211 18.49 -10.10 8.28
C PHE A 211 19.77 -10.05 7.44
N ASN A 212 19.71 -10.55 6.21
CA ASN A 212 20.85 -10.64 5.31
C ASN A 212 21.41 -9.25 4.99
N PHE A 213 22.72 -9.05 5.23
CA PHE A 213 23.41 -7.78 5.02
C PHE A 213 23.35 -7.31 3.56
N LEU A 214 23.55 -8.18 2.59
CA LEU A 214 23.50 -7.82 1.17
C LEU A 214 22.12 -7.30 0.77
N THR A 215 21.05 -7.92 1.30
CA THR A 215 19.67 -7.46 1.10
C THR A 215 19.45 -6.07 1.70
N LEU A 216 20.00 -5.81 2.88
CA LEU A 216 19.93 -4.51 3.54
C LEU A 216 20.71 -3.46 2.77
N PHE A 217 21.93 -3.77 2.36
CA PHE A 217 22.81 -2.90 1.57
C PHE A 217 22.17 -2.50 0.24
N ARG A 218 21.61 -3.48 -0.49
CA ARG A 218 20.84 -3.19 -1.70
C ARG A 218 19.70 -2.20 -1.45
N GLN A 219 19.01 -2.31 -0.31
CA GLN A 219 17.91 -1.41 0.02
C GLN A 219 18.41 0.00 0.38
N ILE A 220 19.58 0.10 1.00
CA ILE A 220 20.26 1.37 1.25
C ILE A 220 20.63 2.04 -0.09
N LEU A 221 21.18 1.29 -1.03
CA LEU A 221 21.50 1.82 -2.37
C LEU A 221 20.25 2.34 -3.08
N ILE A 222 19.15 1.58 -3.05
CA ILE A 222 17.87 2.04 -3.59
C ILE A 222 17.42 3.33 -2.91
N PHE A 223 17.54 3.42 -1.58
CA PHE A 223 17.22 4.63 -0.84
C PHE A 223 18.07 5.82 -1.31
N MET A 224 19.38 5.64 -1.45
CA MET A 224 20.30 6.69 -1.91
C MET A 224 19.95 7.17 -3.32
N ILE A 225 19.72 6.25 -4.26
CA ILE A 225 19.30 6.58 -5.63
C ILE A 225 18.01 7.39 -5.63
N LEU A 226 16.99 6.97 -4.87
CA LEU A 226 15.72 7.68 -4.79
C LEU A 226 15.87 9.06 -4.12
N LYS A 227 16.81 9.23 -3.18
CA LYS A 227 17.13 10.54 -2.58
C LYS A 227 17.79 11.45 -3.59
N ILE A 228 18.75 10.97 -4.36
CA ILE A 228 19.40 11.72 -5.45
C ILE A 228 18.35 12.14 -6.49
N MET A 229 17.48 11.23 -6.90
CA MET A 229 16.35 11.53 -7.80
C MET A 229 15.37 12.56 -7.23
N SER A 230 15.29 12.71 -5.91
CA SER A 230 14.42 13.72 -5.28
C SER A 230 15.00 15.14 -5.27
N ILE A 231 16.25 15.33 -5.68
CA ILE A 231 16.89 16.64 -5.87
C ILE A 231 16.33 17.25 -7.16
N ASN A 232 15.61 18.37 -7.05
CA ASN A 232 14.83 18.92 -8.16
C ASN A 232 15.67 19.24 -9.41
N ILE A 233 16.91 19.74 -9.24
CA ILE A 233 17.81 20.08 -10.37
C ILE A 233 18.19 18.80 -11.10
N LEU A 234 18.71 17.80 -10.39
CA LEU A 234 19.13 16.53 -10.98
C LEU A 234 17.94 15.80 -11.61
N TYR A 235 16.80 15.82 -10.92
CA TYR A 235 15.58 15.25 -11.48
C TYR A 235 15.18 15.88 -12.79
N LYS A 236 15.10 17.23 -12.85
CA LYS A 236 14.67 17.98 -14.05
C LYS A 236 15.59 17.76 -15.24
N PHE A 237 16.90 17.85 -15.03
CA PHE A 237 17.87 17.86 -16.13
C PHE A 237 18.35 16.47 -16.56
N ILE A 238 18.35 15.48 -15.67
CA ILE A 238 18.86 14.12 -15.92
C ILE A 238 17.75 13.10 -15.90
N PHE A 239 17.19 12.81 -14.72
CA PHE A 239 16.31 11.65 -14.54
C PHE A 239 14.99 11.77 -15.30
N PHE A 240 14.40 12.97 -15.34
CA PHE A 240 13.16 13.17 -16.06
C PHE A 240 13.30 12.96 -17.57
N LYS A 241 14.43 13.35 -18.16
CA LYS A 241 14.72 13.11 -19.57
C LYS A 241 14.83 11.61 -19.87
N ILE A 242 15.51 10.85 -19.00
CA ILE A 242 15.62 9.39 -19.10
C ILE A 242 14.25 8.74 -19.00
N ILE A 243 13.43 9.14 -18.00
CA ILE A 243 12.06 8.62 -17.83
C ILE A 243 11.21 8.92 -19.07
N LYS A 244 11.24 10.14 -19.57
CA LYS A 244 10.49 10.55 -20.77
C LYS A 244 10.92 9.76 -22.00
N LYS A 245 12.22 9.57 -22.23
CA LYS A 245 12.78 8.77 -23.32
C LYS A 245 12.36 7.31 -23.21
N ALA A 246 12.45 6.73 -22.00
CA ALA A 246 12.03 5.35 -21.74
C ALA A 246 10.55 5.11 -22.05
N HIS A 247 9.67 6.06 -21.69
CA HIS A 247 8.25 5.99 -22.05
C HIS A 247 8.00 6.12 -23.54
N LYS A 248 8.73 7.04 -24.23
CA LYS A 248 8.59 7.24 -25.68
C LYS A 248 9.02 5.98 -26.45
N GLN A 249 10.12 5.37 -26.04
CA GLN A 249 10.68 4.17 -26.68
C GLN A 249 10.08 2.86 -26.18
N GLN A 250 9.14 2.91 -25.22
CA GLN A 250 8.59 1.72 -24.54
C GLN A 250 9.69 0.78 -23.99
N ASN A 251 10.81 1.37 -23.54
CA ASN A 251 11.94 0.61 -23.03
C ASN A 251 11.59 -0.07 -21.70
N ASP A 252 11.22 -1.34 -21.80
CA ASP A 252 10.77 -2.16 -20.69
C ASP A 252 11.83 -2.33 -19.59
N PHE A 253 13.11 -2.35 -19.93
CA PHE A 253 14.19 -2.48 -18.96
C PHE A 253 14.25 -1.26 -18.04
N ILE A 254 14.35 -0.06 -18.60
CA ILE A 254 14.39 1.20 -17.82
C ILE A 254 13.08 1.40 -17.06
N LEU A 255 11.93 1.16 -17.72
CA LEU A 255 10.62 1.27 -17.09
C LEU A 255 10.45 0.28 -15.92
N LYS A 256 11.08 -0.89 -15.97
CA LYS A 256 11.09 -1.84 -14.85
C LYS A 256 11.94 -1.40 -13.68
N ILE A 257 13.03 -0.68 -13.91
CA ILE A 257 13.85 -0.07 -12.84
C ILE A 257 13.07 1.05 -12.16
N ILE A 258 12.47 1.95 -12.94
CA ILE A 258 11.76 3.14 -12.45
C ILE A 258 10.42 2.76 -11.79
N TYR A 259 9.72 1.81 -12.38
CA TYR A 259 8.47 1.25 -11.89
C TYR A 259 8.68 -0.23 -11.57
N PRO A 260 9.33 -0.56 -10.44
CA PRO A 260 9.53 -1.96 -10.08
C PRO A 260 8.18 -2.65 -10.13
N SER A 261 8.04 -3.52 -11.10
CA SER A 261 6.81 -4.26 -11.30
C SER A 261 6.58 -5.15 -10.09
N LEU A 262 5.52 -4.87 -9.42
CA LEU A 262 5.01 -5.62 -8.27
C LEU A 262 4.45 -6.95 -8.78
N ARG A 263 5.28 -8.02 -8.85
CA ARG A 263 5.04 -9.10 -9.79
C ARG A 263 5.14 -10.48 -9.29
N PHE A 264 4.69 -11.23 -10.19
CA PHE A 264 4.90 -12.58 -10.69
C PHE A 264 4.47 -13.69 -9.77
N ILE A 265 3.83 -14.68 -10.38
CA ILE A 265 3.58 -15.98 -9.78
C ILE A 265 4.93 -16.58 -9.40
N LYS A 266 5.24 -16.63 -8.11
CA LYS A 266 6.43 -17.26 -7.57
C LYS A 266 6.08 -18.67 -7.13
N LYS A 267 6.83 -19.65 -7.63
CA LYS A 267 6.65 -21.06 -7.24
C LYS A 267 7.17 -21.38 -5.86
N LYS A 268 8.16 -20.62 -5.35
CA LYS A 268 8.78 -20.82 -4.03
C LYS A 268 8.95 -19.49 -3.30
N PHE A 269 8.94 -19.53 -1.98
CA PHE A 269 9.28 -18.38 -1.15
C PHE A 269 10.78 -18.09 -1.25
N PRO A 270 11.19 -16.82 -1.48
CA PRO A 270 12.60 -16.45 -1.41
C PRO A 270 13.15 -16.64 0.02
N ASN A 271 14.42 -17.04 0.14
CA ASN A 271 15.05 -17.27 1.44
C ASN A 271 15.02 -16.03 2.35
N TYR A 272 15.11 -14.80 1.78
CA TYR A 272 15.03 -13.56 2.54
C TYR A 272 13.64 -13.29 3.17
N TYR A 273 12.64 -14.15 2.95
CA TYR A 273 11.37 -14.10 3.66
C TYR A 273 11.52 -14.60 5.12
N PHE A 274 12.45 -15.49 5.37
CA PHE A 274 12.59 -16.17 6.67
C PHE A 274 13.68 -15.51 7.54
N THR A 275 13.57 -14.20 7.71
CA THR A 275 14.52 -13.41 8.49
C THR A 275 13.84 -12.57 9.55
N LYS A 276 14.55 -12.30 10.65
CA LYS A 276 14.16 -11.33 11.66
C LYS A 276 14.17 -9.91 11.08
N ILE A 277 13.45 -9.00 11.69
CA ILE A 277 13.53 -7.58 11.31
C ILE A 277 14.92 -7.02 11.67
N SER A 278 15.56 -6.25 10.76
CA SER A 278 16.88 -5.70 11.02
C SER A 278 16.85 -4.64 12.14
N LYS A 279 17.94 -4.56 12.92
CA LYS A 279 18.13 -3.53 13.95
C LYS A 279 17.98 -2.11 13.37
N MET A 280 18.49 -1.87 12.17
CA MET A 280 18.39 -0.59 11.46
C MET A 280 16.93 -0.25 11.12
N SER A 281 16.16 -1.21 10.60
CA SER A 281 14.73 -1.00 10.31
C SER A 281 13.90 -0.74 11.56
N LEU A 282 14.18 -1.42 12.66
CA LEU A 282 13.55 -1.16 13.97
C LEU A 282 13.82 0.28 14.41
N PHE A 283 15.08 0.70 14.36
CA PHE A 283 15.46 2.04 14.80
C PHE A 283 14.81 3.14 13.93
N PHE A 284 14.79 2.98 12.62
CA PHE A 284 14.15 3.94 11.73
C PHE A 284 12.63 4.01 11.92
N THR A 285 11.98 2.86 12.11
CA THR A 285 10.56 2.81 12.45
C THR A 285 10.29 3.55 13.77
N TYR A 286 11.10 3.31 14.79
CA TYR A 286 11.00 3.99 16.08
C TYR A 286 11.14 5.51 15.96
N LEU A 287 12.18 6.00 15.29
CA LEU A 287 12.42 7.45 15.13
C LEU A 287 11.22 8.14 14.46
N GLN A 288 10.65 7.51 13.45
CA GLN A 288 9.50 8.09 12.76
C GLN A 288 8.23 8.01 13.58
N LEU A 289 7.99 6.91 14.29
CA LEU A 289 6.83 6.79 15.19
C LEU A 289 6.93 7.78 16.35
N LYS A 290 8.12 8.05 16.88
CA LYS A 290 8.36 9.05 17.94
C LYS A 290 8.08 10.47 17.45
N ASN A 291 8.42 10.80 16.20
CA ASN A 291 8.20 12.13 15.65
C ASN A 291 6.76 12.29 15.10
N LYS A 292 5.81 12.35 16.05
CA LYS A 292 4.38 12.44 15.73
C LYS A 292 4.02 13.75 15.04
N ASP A 293 4.65 14.85 15.39
CA ASP A 293 4.31 16.18 14.85
C ASP A 293 4.73 16.30 13.40
N LEU A 294 5.92 15.82 13.03
CA LEU A 294 6.34 15.74 11.64
C LEU A 294 5.37 14.88 10.80
N ARG A 295 4.94 13.73 11.33
CA ARG A 295 3.98 12.86 10.62
C ARG A 295 2.62 13.54 10.45
N LYS A 296 2.14 14.24 11.48
CA LYS A 296 0.90 15.03 11.46
C LYS A 296 0.99 16.17 10.44
N ASN A 297 2.11 16.89 10.42
CA ASN A 297 2.36 17.93 9.43
C ASN A 297 2.36 17.37 8.00
N ASN A 298 3.09 16.29 7.76
CA ASN A 298 3.09 15.60 6.47
C ASN A 298 1.69 15.13 6.04
N PHE A 299 0.90 14.63 6.97
CA PHE A 299 -0.50 14.27 6.73
C PHE A 299 -1.34 15.49 6.33
N ASN A 300 -1.22 16.62 7.03
CA ASN A 300 -1.97 17.83 6.73
C ASN A 300 -1.62 18.40 5.36
N LEU A 301 -0.33 18.44 5.00
CA LEU A 301 0.13 18.87 3.68
C LEU A 301 -0.41 17.99 2.54
N ARG A 302 -0.50 16.66 2.74
CA ARG A 302 -1.14 15.77 1.76
C ARG A 302 -2.64 16.00 1.69
N LYS A 303 -3.30 16.17 2.84
CA LYS A 303 -4.74 16.42 2.93
C LYS A 303 -5.14 17.69 2.18
N GLN A 304 -4.42 18.80 2.38
CA GLN A 304 -4.67 20.05 1.69
C GLN A 304 -4.66 19.86 0.18
N LYS A 305 -3.64 19.19 -0.36
CA LYS A 305 -3.53 18.92 -1.81
C LYS A 305 -4.61 17.98 -2.34
N ASN A 306 -4.94 16.93 -1.58
CA ASN A 306 -6.04 16.04 -1.96
C ASN A 306 -7.36 16.78 -2.06
N ILE A 307 -7.67 17.65 -1.11
CA ILE A 307 -8.88 18.47 -1.11
C ILE A 307 -8.82 19.45 -2.31
N HIS A 308 -7.68 20.04 -2.56
CA HIS A 308 -7.48 20.96 -3.67
C HIS A 308 -7.71 20.27 -5.03
N TYR A 309 -7.07 19.12 -5.27
CA TYR A 309 -7.33 18.31 -6.47
C TYR A 309 -8.81 17.92 -6.59
N PHE A 310 -9.41 17.46 -5.49
CA PHE A 310 -10.80 17.03 -5.52
C PHE A 310 -11.75 18.15 -5.90
N LYS A 311 -11.63 19.33 -5.26
CA LYS A 311 -12.48 20.48 -5.53
C LYS A 311 -12.41 20.92 -7.01
N ASN A 312 -11.22 20.97 -7.58
CA ASN A 312 -11.04 21.41 -8.97
C ASN A 312 -11.48 20.34 -9.99
N LEU A 313 -11.21 19.07 -9.71
CA LEU A 313 -11.56 17.99 -10.65
C LEU A 313 -13.02 17.56 -10.59
N VAL A 314 -13.75 17.85 -9.50
CA VAL A 314 -15.21 17.57 -9.41
C VAL A 314 -15.98 18.25 -10.52
N ASN A 315 -15.65 19.48 -10.84
CA ASN A 315 -16.31 20.27 -11.90
C ASN A 315 -16.03 19.69 -13.30
N LEU A 316 -14.89 19.04 -13.48
CA LEU A 316 -14.50 18.40 -14.74
C LEU A 316 -15.11 16.97 -14.89
N ARG A 317 -15.82 16.48 -13.88
CA ARG A 317 -16.41 15.14 -13.83
C ARG A 317 -17.51 14.90 -14.86
N LYS A 318 -18.10 15.96 -15.45
CA LYS A 318 -19.13 15.85 -16.47
C LYS A 318 -18.61 15.25 -17.79
N ASN A 319 -17.29 15.14 -17.95
CA ASN A 319 -16.65 14.60 -19.14
C ASN A 319 -16.37 13.10 -18.98
N LYS A 320 -16.68 12.29 -19.99
CA LYS A 320 -16.43 10.83 -20.02
C LYS A 320 -14.95 10.45 -19.93
N ILE A 321 -14.02 11.42 -20.03
CA ILE A 321 -12.58 11.22 -20.11
C ILE A 321 -11.96 10.94 -18.74
N LEU A 322 -12.47 11.59 -17.66
CA LEU A 322 -11.92 11.49 -16.31
C LEU A 322 -13.02 11.20 -15.29
N ASN A 323 -12.77 10.22 -14.41
CA ASN A 323 -13.65 9.90 -13.30
C ASN A 323 -12.89 9.92 -11.97
N LEU A 324 -13.49 10.53 -10.96
CA LEU A 324 -12.99 10.51 -9.59
C LEU A 324 -13.52 9.28 -8.85
N ILE A 325 -12.67 8.68 -8.05
CA ILE A 325 -13.11 7.66 -7.11
C ILE A 325 -13.98 8.33 -6.05
N LYS A 326 -15.19 7.81 -5.83
CA LYS A 326 -16.13 8.36 -4.84
C LYS A 326 -15.58 8.15 -3.43
N ILE A 327 -15.28 9.24 -2.76
CA ILE A 327 -14.83 9.26 -1.37
C ILE A 327 -16.07 9.38 -0.48
N LYS A 328 -16.33 8.39 0.35
CA LYS A 328 -17.47 8.42 1.29
C LYS A 328 -17.27 9.47 2.39
N ASN A 329 -16.06 9.59 2.90
CA ASN A 329 -15.73 10.55 3.95
C ASN A 329 -14.23 10.85 3.94
N PHE A 330 -13.87 12.12 3.76
CA PHE A 330 -12.48 12.59 3.80
C PHE A 330 -11.78 12.32 5.14
N ASN A 331 -12.52 12.20 6.22
CA ASN A 331 -11.95 11.94 7.55
C ASN A 331 -11.36 10.53 7.69
N TYR A 332 -11.69 9.61 6.79
CA TYR A 332 -11.15 8.24 6.80
C TYR A 332 -10.02 8.02 5.80
N GLN A 333 -9.43 9.07 5.25
CA GLN A 333 -8.31 8.95 4.33
C GLN A 333 -6.97 9.21 5.01
N ASN A 334 -5.90 8.59 4.54
CA ASN A 334 -4.55 8.93 4.93
C ASN A 334 -3.82 9.81 3.89
N PHE A 335 -4.46 10.07 2.75
CA PHE A 335 -4.01 10.97 1.71
C PHE A 335 -2.62 10.66 1.12
N LEU A 336 -2.21 9.40 1.08
CA LEU A 336 -0.91 9.02 0.53
C LEU A 336 -0.83 9.26 -0.99
N ASP A 337 -1.88 8.85 -1.71
CA ASP A 337 -2.01 9.01 -3.16
C ASP A 337 -3.29 9.81 -3.50
N PHE A 338 -3.39 10.33 -4.72
CA PHE A 338 -4.62 10.87 -5.27
C PHE A 338 -5.01 10.11 -6.54
N PRO A 339 -5.83 9.05 -6.43
CA PRO A 339 -6.21 8.21 -7.55
C PRO A 339 -7.34 8.82 -8.38
N ILE A 340 -7.19 8.72 -9.71
CA ILE A 340 -8.21 9.08 -10.70
C ILE A 340 -8.30 7.98 -11.77
N LEU A 341 -9.47 7.85 -12.40
CA LEU A 341 -9.68 6.95 -13.53
C LEU A 341 -9.73 7.79 -14.82
N VAL A 342 -8.90 7.46 -15.78
CA VAL A 342 -8.84 8.17 -17.08
C VAL A 342 -9.16 7.21 -18.22
N HIS A 343 -9.78 7.68 -19.29
CA HIS A 343 -10.20 6.83 -20.40
C HIS A 343 -9.02 6.06 -21.00
N ASN A 344 -7.93 6.74 -21.32
CA ASN A 344 -6.69 6.15 -21.84
C ASN A 344 -5.49 6.62 -21.03
N LYS A 345 -5.05 5.78 -20.08
CA LYS A 345 -3.95 6.15 -19.17
C LYS A 345 -2.59 6.30 -19.86
N TYR A 346 -2.35 5.62 -20.99
CA TYR A 346 -1.09 5.75 -21.71
C TYR A 346 -1.00 7.09 -22.46
N LYS A 347 -2.07 7.47 -23.19
CA LYS A 347 -2.16 8.79 -23.83
C LYS A 347 -2.09 9.90 -22.78
N PHE A 348 -2.81 9.77 -21.68
CA PHE A 348 -2.80 10.72 -20.56
C PHE A 348 -1.41 10.87 -19.93
N ASN A 349 -0.74 9.76 -19.61
CA ASN A 349 0.62 9.78 -19.07
C ASN A 349 1.62 10.44 -20.04
N TYR A 350 1.57 10.07 -21.31
CA TYR A 350 2.44 10.68 -22.34
C TYR A 350 2.20 12.18 -22.51
N PHE A 351 0.95 12.61 -22.50
CA PHE A 351 0.59 14.02 -22.56
C PHE A 351 1.17 14.80 -21.36
N LEU A 352 1.06 14.27 -20.16
CA LEU A 352 1.59 14.91 -18.95
C LEU A 352 3.14 14.88 -18.91
N LEU A 353 3.75 13.79 -19.33
CA LEU A 353 5.21 13.68 -19.44
C LEU A 353 5.79 14.72 -20.40
N ASN A 354 5.11 15.01 -21.52
CA ASN A 354 5.54 16.07 -22.45
C ASN A 354 5.49 17.46 -21.82
N ARG A 355 4.76 17.64 -20.71
CA ARG A 355 4.65 18.88 -19.93
C ARG A 355 5.44 18.88 -18.63
N GLY A 356 6.38 17.95 -18.47
CA GLY A 356 7.22 17.89 -17.29
C GLY A 356 6.54 17.31 -16.04
N ILE A 357 5.38 16.64 -16.21
CA ILE A 357 4.61 16.07 -15.10
C ILE A 357 4.73 14.56 -15.14
N GLU A 358 5.32 13.98 -14.09
CA GLU A 358 5.36 12.52 -13.88
C GLU A 358 4.22 12.10 -12.94
N ILE A 359 3.46 11.09 -13.35
CA ILE A 359 2.38 10.49 -12.55
C ILE A 359 2.67 9.01 -12.30
N ARG A 360 2.00 8.43 -11.31
CA ARG A 360 2.03 6.98 -11.10
C ARG A 360 0.97 6.32 -11.97
N PHE A 361 1.34 5.82 -13.14
CA PHE A 361 0.41 5.24 -14.11
C PHE A 361 0.24 3.72 -14.03
N LYS A 362 1.04 3.03 -13.22
CA LYS A 362 0.87 1.62 -12.85
C LYS A 362 0.73 1.51 -11.34
N GLN A 363 -0.33 0.89 -10.84
CA GLN A 363 -0.59 0.73 -9.42
C GLN A 363 -0.63 -0.75 -9.02
N TYR A 364 -1.75 -1.42 -9.22
CA TYR A 364 -1.99 -2.83 -8.93
C TYR A 364 -2.56 -3.53 -10.17
N TYR A 365 -2.90 -4.80 -10.02
CA TYR A 365 -3.28 -5.68 -11.12
C TYR A 365 -4.65 -6.32 -10.86
N ASN A 366 -5.32 -6.72 -11.92
CA ASN A 366 -6.44 -7.66 -11.84
C ASN A 366 -5.89 -9.07 -11.56
N CYS A 367 -5.76 -9.41 -10.28
CA CYS A 367 -5.25 -10.70 -9.85
C CYS A 367 -6.18 -11.87 -10.22
N ALA A 368 -7.49 -11.65 -10.39
CA ALA A 368 -8.39 -12.68 -10.87
C ALA A 368 -7.97 -13.17 -12.25
N LYS A 369 -7.61 -12.26 -13.15
CA LYS A 369 -7.09 -12.59 -14.48
C LYS A 369 -5.74 -13.31 -14.43
N MET A 370 -4.88 -12.94 -13.45
CA MET A 370 -3.52 -13.52 -13.34
C MET A 370 -3.49 -14.92 -12.73
N PHE A 371 -4.37 -15.20 -11.77
CA PHE A 371 -4.31 -16.41 -10.94
C PHE A 371 -5.48 -17.38 -11.16
N SER A 372 -6.60 -16.90 -11.66
CA SER A 372 -7.81 -17.68 -11.87
C SER A 372 -8.64 -17.04 -12.98
N ASN A 373 -9.10 -17.83 -13.94
CA ASN A 373 -10.04 -17.38 -14.97
C ASN A 373 -11.50 -17.60 -14.58
N ARG A 374 -11.78 -18.02 -13.33
CA ARG A 374 -13.12 -18.43 -12.91
C ARG A 374 -14.04 -17.24 -12.60
N GLU A 375 -13.52 -16.23 -11.90
CA GLU A 375 -14.29 -15.03 -11.54
C GLU A 375 -14.08 -13.92 -12.56
N LYS A 376 -15.12 -13.50 -13.25
CA LYS A 376 -15.10 -12.34 -14.17
C LYS A 376 -15.15 -11.04 -13.38
N CYS A 377 -13.99 -10.47 -13.05
CA CYS A 377 -13.84 -9.23 -12.29
C CYS A 377 -13.64 -8.03 -13.24
N LYS A 378 -14.75 -7.59 -13.87
CA LYS A 378 -14.74 -6.52 -14.88
C LYS A 378 -14.27 -5.17 -14.35
N ASN A 379 -14.65 -4.80 -13.12
CA ASN A 379 -14.25 -3.52 -12.54
C ASN A 379 -12.77 -3.50 -12.17
N ALA A 380 -12.22 -4.62 -11.68
CA ALA A 380 -10.78 -4.74 -11.44
C ALA A 380 -9.97 -4.58 -12.75
N ASP A 381 -10.47 -5.12 -13.86
CA ASP A 381 -9.85 -4.95 -15.18
C ASP A 381 -9.91 -3.48 -15.65
N LEU A 382 -11.04 -2.80 -15.45
CA LEU A 382 -11.18 -1.38 -15.75
C LEU A 382 -10.24 -0.51 -14.90
N TYR A 383 -10.06 -0.85 -13.61
CA TYR A 383 -9.10 -0.15 -12.74
C TYR A 383 -7.67 -0.36 -13.20
N GLU A 384 -7.28 -1.59 -13.55
CA GLU A 384 -5.94 -1.85 -14.10
C GLU A 384 -5.67 -1.03 -15.37
N LYS A 385 -6.67 -0.89 -16.25
CA LYS A 385 -6.56 -0.17 -17.52
C LYS A 385 -6.62 1.35 -17.37
N LYS A 386 -7.34 1.88 -16.37
CA LYS A 386 -7.72 3.30 -16.29
C LYS A 386 -7.12 4.05 -15.11
N LEU A 387 -6.72 3.36 -14.03
CA LEU A 387 -6.27 4.04 -12.83
C LEU A 387 -4.88 4.65 -13.00
N VAL A 388 -4.77 5.90 -12.58
CA VAL A 388 -3.50 6.62 -12.37
C VAL A 388 -3.56 7.36 -11.05
N CYS A 389 -2.40 7.68 -10.45
CA CYS A 389 -2.35 8.52 -9.25
C CYS A 389 -1.56 9.80 -9.53
N LEU A 390 -2.16 10.93 -9.18
CA LEU A 390 -1.49 12.23 -9.24
C LEU A 390 -0.47 12.34 -8.09
N PRO A 391 0.64 13.08 -8.29
CA PRO A 391 1.61 13.31 -7.24
C PRO A 391 0.97 14.00 -6.03
N ASN A 392 1.16 13.45 -4.83
CA ASN A 392 0.57 13.98 -3.59
C ASN A 392 1.48 13.77 -2.38
N HIS A 393 2.74 14.18 -2.46
CA HIS A 393 3.64 14.13 -1.29
C HIS A 393 3.83 15.53 -0.66
N PRO A 394 4.35 15.64 0.57
CA PRO A 394 4.44 16.91 1.31
C PRO A 394 5.18 18.03 0.58
N LYS A 395 6.16 17.69 -0.26
CA LYS A 395 6.96 18.69 -1.01
C LYS A 395 6.30 19.23 -2.29
N ILE A 396 5.16 18.68 -2.71
CA ILE A 396 4.37 19.27 -3.81
C ILE A 396 3.79 20.60 -3.33
N SER A 397 4.11 21.70 -4.02
CA SER A 397 3.49 23.01 -3.76
C SER A 397 2.08 23.09 -4.38
N ILE A 398 1.27 24.00 -3.87
CA ILE A 398 -0.06 24.28 -4.45
C ILE A 398 0.09 24.81 -5.88
N ASN A 399 1.10 25.65 -6.15
CA ASN A 399 1.37 26.13 -7.50
C ASN A 399 1.67 25.00 -8.49
N TYR A 400 2.44 23.98 -8.08
CA TYR A 400 2.68 22.82 -8.92
C TYR A 400 1.41 21.95 -9.08
N ALA A 401 0.59 21.85 -8.04
CA ALA A 401 -0.71 21.21 -8.14
C ALA A 401 -1.65 21.93 -9.13
N ASN A 402 -1.67 23.27 -9.12
CA ASN A 402 -2.41 24.08 -10.09
C ASN A 402 -1.89 23.86 -11.52
N TYR A 403 -0.58 23.77 -11.69
CA TYR A 403 0.03 23.45 -12.99
C TYR A 403 -0.42 22.07 -13.49
N ILE A 404 -0.49 21.08 -12.62
CA ILE A 404 -1.02 19.74 -12.96
C ILE A 404 -2.48 19.85 -13.39
N LEU A 405 -3.32 20.54 -12.61
CA LEU A 405 -4.75 20.73 -12.89
C LEU A 405 -4.99 21.39 -14.24
N LYS A 406 -4.32 22.51 -14.52
CA LYS A 406 -4.40 23.21 -15.81
C LYS A 406 -4.06 22.28 -16.99
N ASN A 407 -3.05 21.40 -16.82
CA ASN A 407 -2.69 20.45 -17.87
C ASN A 407 -3.71 19.31 -18.00
N ILE A 408 -4.37 18.91 -16.93
CA ILE A 408 -5.49 17.96 -16.99
C ILE A 408 -6.68 18.56 -17.74
N GLU A 409 -7.03 19.83 -17.48
CA GLU A 409 -8.06 20.57 -18.20
C GLU A 409 -7.76 20.66 -19.70
N ASN A 410 -6.53 21.03 -20.05
CA ASN A 410 -6.07 21.05 -21.44
C ASN A 410 -6.14 19.68 -22.12
N TYR A 411 -5.85 18.59 -21.37
CA TYR A 411 -6.00 17.24 -21.90
C TYR A 411 -7.47 16.92 -22.19
N ILE A 412 -8.36 17.23 -21.25
CA ILE A 412 -9.79 16.98 -21.39
C ILE A 412 -10.36 17.78 -22.57
N PHE A 413 -10.02 19.07 -22.67
CA PHE A 413 -10.45 19.90 -23.78
C PHE A 413 -10.03 19.33 -25.14
N ARG A 414 -8.76 18.95 -25.27
CA ARG A 414 -8.21 18.39 -26.51
C ARG A 414 -8.85 17.07 -26.94
N TYR A 415 -9.27 16.23 -25.98
CA TYR A 415 -9.79 14.90 -26.27
C TYR A 415 -11.31 14.75 -26.06
N ASN A 416 -12.03 15.84 -25.74
CA ASN A 416 -13.49 15.89 -25.81
C ASN A 416 -14.01 16.25 -27.22
N SER A 417 -13.17 16.88 -28.03
CA SER A 417 -13.47 17.29 -29.40
C SER A 417 -13.17 16.22 -30.45
N MET A 418 -12.70 15.06 -30.00
CA MET A 418 -12.52 13.84 -30.80
C MET A 418 -13.53 12.77 -30.36
#